data_b3907c8a73a7e3cc016199313b6ad56c
#
_entry.id   b3907c8a73a7e3cc016199313b6ad56c
#
_cell.length_a   1.000
_cell.length_b   1.000
_cell.length_c   1.000
_cell.angle_alpha   90.00
_cell.angle_beta   90.00
_cell.angle_gamma   90.00
#
_symmetry.space_group_name_H-M   'P 1'
#
loop_
_entity.id
_entity.type
_entity.pdbx_description
1 polymer ?
#
loop_
_entity_poly.entity_id
_entity_poly.type
_entity_poly.pdbx_seq_one_letter_code
_entity_poly.pdbx_strand_id
1 'polypeptide(L)'
;MKKFLLIAALVFATTAVYAQQTIKVGATPEPHAEILNLIKDDLAAKGVKLEVVEFTDYVTPNDAVEAGDIDANYFQHIPYLDSFNKEKGYHLVNAGGIHVEPFALYSKKVTKLDQFKNKAVIAIPNDPTNEGRALLLLADAGLITLKADAGITATPLDIAKNPKKIKFREIEAASLPRVLGDVDGAVINGNYAIPAGLSANKDGLFVEGSSSPYVNVIAVKAGNENKPAIKALVEALKTQKVKDYITKRYPNGEVVPVF
;
A
#
# COMPACT_ATOMS: atom_id res chain seq x y z
N MET A 1 9.06 -67.67 -46.81
CA MET A 1 8.33 -66.42 -46.87
C MET A 1 8.18 -65.91 -45.42
N LYS A 2 9.05 -64.97 -44.99
CA LYS A 2 9.01 -64.40 -43.62
C LYS A 2 8.18 -63.12 -43.66
N LYS A 3 7.06 -63.09 -42.92
CA LYS A 3 6.22 -61.87 -42.76
C LYS A 3 6.81 -61.02 -41.65
N PHE A 4 7.29 -59.81 -41.95
CA PHE A 4 7.66 -58.80 -40.98
C PHE A 4 6.38 -58.05 -40.57
N LEU A 5 6.02 -58.16 -39.28
CA LEU A 5 5.02 -57.27 -38.67
C LEU A 5 5.73 -56.01 -38.23
N LEU A 6 5.39 -54.87 -38.82
CA LEU A 6 5.74 -53.54 -38.32
C LEU A 6 4.73 -53.13 -37.24
N ILE A 7 5.18 -53.04 -35.99
CA ILE A 7 4.40 -52.44 -34.90
C ILE A 7 4.73 -50.97 -34.88
N ALA A 8 3.81 -50.15 -35.30
CA ALA A 8 3.91 -48.68 -35.18
C ALA A 8 3.52 -48.32 -33.71
N ALA A 9 4.48 -47.93 -32.90
CA ALA A 9 4.23 -47.38 -31.58
C ALA A 9 3.73 -45.93 -31.71
N LEU A 10 2.43 -45.74 -31.47
CA LEU A 10 1.84 -44.39 -31.36
C LEU A 10 2.24 -43.80 -29.99
N VAL A 11 3.17 -42.86 -29.99
CA VAL A 11 3.51 -42.08 -28.79
C VAL A 11 2.42 -41.00 -28.62
N PHE A 12 1.47 -41.25 -27.72
CA PHE A 12 0.55 -40.22 -27.26
C PHE A 12 1.32 -39.23 -26.34
N ALA A 13 1.70 -38.09 -26.89
CA ALA A 13 2.14 -36.96 -26.10
C ALA A 13 0.90 -36.38 -25.39
N THR A 14 0.68 -36.78 -24.13
CA THR A 14 -0.31 -36.13 -23.27
C THR A 14 0.21 -34.75 -22.90
N THR A 15 -0.24 -33.72 -23.61
CA THR A 15 -0.10 -32.34 -23.17
C THR A 15 -1.00 -32.19 -21.93
N ALA A 16 -0.39 -32.17 -20.76
CA ALA A 16 -1.09 -31.80 -19.53
C ALA A 16 -1.56 -30.33 -19.69
N VAL A 17 -2.81 -30.14 -20.00
CA VAL A 17 -3.44 -28.82 -19.91
C VAL A 17 -3.54 -28.52 -18.41
N TYR A 18 -2.57 -27.80 -17.87
CA TYR A 18 -2.68 -27.24 -16.53
C TYR A 18 -3.86 -26.29 -16.54
N ALA A 19 -4.91 -26.58 -15.78
CA ALA A 19 -6.01 -25.67 -15.57
C ALA A 19 -5.42 -24.35 -15.01
N GLN A 20 -5.70 -23.24 -15.68
CA GLN A 20 -5.24 -21.92 -15.22
C GLN A 20 -5.82 -21.63 -13.84
N GLN A 21 -4.95 -21.42 -12.86
CA GLN A 21 -5.36 -21.06 -11.51
C GLN A 21 -5.73 -19.60 -11.45
N THR A 22 -6.98 -19.28 -11.09
CA THR A 22 -7.40 -17.89 -10.86
C THR A 22 -7.09 -17.47 -9.43
N ILE A 23 -6.51 -16.27 -9.25
CA ILE A 23 -6.37 -15.59 -7.97
C ILE A 23 -7.02 -14.20 -8.05
N LYS A 24 -7.73 -13.82 -6.98
CA LYS A 24 -8.33 -12.50 -6.80
C LYS A 24 -7.47 -11.69 -5.84
N VAL A 25 -7.04 -10.51 -6.25
CA VAL A 25 -6.20 -9.63 -5.41
C VAL A 25 -6.91 -8.27 -5.26
N GLY A 26 -7.23 -7.93 -4.00
CA GLY A 26 -7.79 -6.64 -3.66
C GLY A 26 -6.72 -5.55 -3.63
N ALA A 27 -7.01 -4.37 -4.18
CA ALA A 27 -6.05 -3.27 -4.23
C ALA A 27 -6.74 -1.91 -4.24
N THR A 28 -6.07 -0.85 -3.77
CA THR A 28 -6.49 0.52 -4.09
C THR A 28 -6.07 0.87 -5.52
N PRO A 29 -6.78 1.79 -6.22
CA PRO A 29 -6.56 2.05 -7.63
C PRO A 29 -5.11 2.39 -7.99
N GLU A 30 -4.55 3.45 -7.40
CA GLU A 30 -3.18 3.92 -7.61
C GLU A 30 -2.37 3.87 -6.31
N PRO A 31 -1.13 3.41 -6.33
CA PRO A 31 -0.40 2.75 -7.43
C PRO A 31 -0.68 1.25 -7.55
N HIS A 32 -1.40 0.66 -6.61
CA HIS A 32 -1.47 -0.77 -6.33
C HIS A 32 -2.12 -1.56 -7.48
N ALA A 33 -3.35 -1.20 -7.89
CA ALA A 33 -4.03 -1.87 -9.01
C ALA A 33 -3.32 -1.62 -10.34
N GLU A 34 -2.72 -0.44 -10.57
CA GLU A 34 -1.90 -0.18 -11.75
C GLU A 34 -0.74 -1.16 -11.86
N ILE A 35 0.00 -1.37 -10.75
CA ILE A 35 1.15 -2.30 -10.71
C ILE A 35 0.69 -3.76 -10.89
N LEU A 36 -0.44 -4.16 -10.28
CA LEU A 36 -1.01 -5.49 -10.50
C LEU A 36 -1.44 -5.71 -11.96
N ASN A 37 -2.05 -4.71 -12.58
CA ASN A 37 -2.48 -4.80 -13.97
C ASN A 37 -1.30 -4.95 -14.94
N LEU A 38 -0.14 -4.36 -14.63
CA LEU A 38 1.09 -4.47 -15.43
C LEU A 38 1.59 -5.91 -15.56
N ILE A 39 1.37 -6.75 -14.54
CA ILE A 39 1.92 -8.11 -14.47
C ILE A 39 0.92 -9.21 -14.86
N LYS A 40 -0.30 -8.86 -15.29
CA LYS A 40 -1.34 -9.85 -15.65
C LYS A 40 -0.88 -10.86 -16.69
N ASP A 41 -0.25 -10.38 -17.77
CA ASP A 41 0.22 -11.24 -18.85
C ASP A 41 1.40 -12.11 -18.41
N ASP A 42 2.29 -11.57 -17.55
CA ASP A 42 3.42 -12.33 -17.00
C ASP A 42 2.94 -13.48 -16.09
N LEU A 43 1.87 -13.26 -15.33
CA LEU A 43 1.21 -14.29 -14.53
C LEU A 43 0.46 -15.31 -15.38
N ALA A 44 -0.24 -14.83 -16.41
CA ALA A 44 -0.96 -15.71 -17.35
C ALA A 44 0.00 -16.69 -18.05
N ALA A 45 1.20 -16.22 -18.42
CA ALA A 45 2.25 -17.08 -19.00
C ALA A 45 2.76 -18.16 -18.02
N LYS A 46 2.60 -17.94 -16.70
CA LYS A 46 2.90 -18.92 -15.63
C LYS A 46 1.68 -19.76 -15.24
N GLY A 47 0.56 -19.69 -15.97
CA GLY A 47 -0.67 -20.44 -15.69
C GLY A 47 -1.50 -19.85 -14.55
N VAL A 48 -1.28 -18.59 -14.17
CA VAL A 48 -2.05 -17.89 -13.12
C VAL A 48 -2.85 -16.75 -13.75
N LYS A 49 -4.19 -16.80 -13.65
CA LYS A 49 -5.09 -15.70 -14.02
C LYS A 49 -5.23 -14.75 -12.83
N LEU A 50 -4.83 -13.48 -13.01
CA LEU A 50 -5.00 -12.45 -12.00
C LEU A 50 -6.29 -11.66 -12.23
N GLU A 51 -7.18 -11.66 -11.23
CA GLU A 51 -8.34 -10.78 -11.14
C GLU A 51 -8.08 -9.71 -10.08
N VAL A 52 -8.05 -8.44 -10.48
CA VAL A 52 -7.86 -7.30 -9.58
C VAL A 52 -9.23 -6.77 -9.16
N VAL A 53 -9.44 -6.68 -7.84
CA VAL A 53 -10.65 -6.14 -7.22
C VAL A 53 -10.29 -4.81 -6.56
N GLU A 54 -10.84 -3.70 -7.05
CA GLU A 54 -10.51 -2.38 -6.52
C GLU A 54 -11.35 -2.05 -5.29
N PHE A 55 -10.69 -1.49 -4.28
CA PHE A 55 -11.28 -0.97 -3.05
C PHE A 55 -10.87 0.50 -2.87
N THR A 56 -11.73 1.30 -2.27
CA THR A 56 -11.49 2.73 -2.05
C THR A 56 -11.26 3.10 -0.58
N ASP A 57 -11.27 2.10 0.31
CA ASP A 57 -11.06 2.23 1.75
C ASP A 57 -9.96 1.28 2.25
N TYR A 58 -9.60 1.39 3.54
CA TYR A 58 -8.55 0.56 4.14
C TYR A 58 -9.08 -0.58 5.03
N VAL A 59 -10.39 -0.69 5.25
CA VAL A 59 -11.00 -1.70 6.13
C VAL A 59 -11.39 -2.94 5.34
N THR A 60 -12.18 -2.74 4.29
CA THR A 60 -12.80 -3.81 3.50
C THR A 60 -11.81 -4.82 2.90
N PRO A 61 -10.60 -4.42 2.39
CA PRO A 61 -9.70 -5.39 1.78
C PRO A 61 -9.19 -6.49 2.73
N ASN A 62 -8.96 -6.18 4.02
CA ASN A 62 -8.55 -7.18 5.00
C ASN A 62 -9.70 -8.09 5.40
N ASP A 63 -10.91 -7.53 5.57
CA ASP A 63 -12.11 -8.32 5.83
C ASP A 63 -12.37 -9.32 4.69
N ALA A 64 -12.21 -8.91 3.44
CA ALA A 64 -12.38 -9.75 2.26
C ALA A 64 -11.36 -10.92 2.18
N VAL A 65 -10.08 -10.68 2.56
CA VAL A 65 -9.08 -11.76 2.63
C VAL A 65 -9.39 -12.73 3.76
N GLU A 66 -9.78 -12.24 4.94
CA GLU A 66 -10.12 -13.09 6.07
C GLU A 66 -11.34 -13.95 5.78
N ALA A 67 -12.37 -13.39 5.12
CA ALA A 67 -13.57 -14.11 4.68
C ALA A 67 -13.28 -15.12 3.55
N GLY A 68 -12.18 -14.95 2.80
CA GLY A 68 -11.85 -15.78 1.64
C GLY A 68 -12.56 -15.35 0.34
N ASP A 69 -13.11 -14.13 0.29
CA ASP A 69 -13.73 -13.56 -0.90
C ASP A 69 -12.68 -13.19 -1.96
N ILE A 70 -11.47 -12.83 -1.49
CA ILE A 70 -10.25 -12.61 -2.28
C ILE A 70 -9.07 -13.39 -1.69
N ASP A 71 -8.10 -13.74 -2.52
CA ASP A 71 -6.95 -14.57 -2.12
C ASP A 71 -5.83 -13.78 -1.44
N ALA A 72 -5.69 -12.51 -1.78
CA ALA A 72 -4.68 -11.59 -1.27
C ALA A 72 -5.17 -10.14 -1.37
N ASN A 73 -4.48 -9.23 -0.67
CA ASN A 73 -4.60 -7.81 -0.95
C ASN A 73 -3.24 -7.14 -1.08
N TYR A 74 -3.25 -5.98 -1.74
CA TYR A 74 -2.11 -5.09 -1.95
C TYR A 74 -2.58 -3.65 -1.83
N PHE A 75 -2.48 -3.06 -0.63
CA PHE A 75 -2.94 -1.70 -0.34
C PHE A 75 -2.34 -1.12 0.95
N GLN A 76 -1.72 -1.94 1.79
CA GLN A 76 -1.37 -1.64 3.17
C GLN A 76 0.11 -1.85 3.44
N HIS A 77 0.62 -1.10 4.42
CA HIS A 77 1.96 -1.28 4.96
C HIS A 77 1.99 -2.20 6.19
N ILE A 78 3.17 -2.70 6.52
CA ILE A 78 3.37 -3.68 7.61
C ILE A 78 2.75 -3.22 8.94
N PRO A 79 2.99 -1.99 9.47
CA PRO A 79 2.40 -1.57 10.74
C PRO A 79 0.86 -1.56 10.72
N TYR A 80 0.23 -1.25 9.57
CA TYR A 80 -1.23 -1.30 9.44
C TYR A 80 -1.74 -2.74 9.53
N LEU A 81 -1.11 -3.66 8.79
CA LEU A 81 -1.45 -5.10 8.82
C LEU A 81 -1.39 -5.65 10.25
N ASP A 82 -0.30 -5.35 10.97
CA ASP A 82 -0.10 -5.83 12.34
C ASP A 82 -1.15 -5.26 13.31
N SER A 83 -1.44 -3.96 13.21
CA SER A 83 -2.44 -3.30 14.02
C SER A 83 -3.85 -3.82 13.74
N PHE A 84 -4.20 -4.00 12.46
CA PHE A 84 -5.50 -4.51 12.05
C PHE A 84 -5.73 -5.94 12.53
N ASN A 85 -4.72 -6.81 12.38
CA ASN A 85 -4.76 -8.17 12.91
C ASN A 85 -5.01 -8.19 14.42
N LYS A 86 -4.28 -7.35 15.16
CA LYS A 86 -4.42 -7.27 16.62
C LYS A 86 -5.81 -6.79 17.04
N GLU A 87 -6.34 -5.79 16.33
CA GLU A 87 -7.67 -5.20 16.65
C GLU A 87 -8.81 -6.17 16.34
N LYS A 88 -8.75 -6.82 15.18
CA LYS A 88 -9.83 -7.69 14.69
C LYS A 88 -9.68 -9.15 15.10
N GLY A 89 -8.52 -9.55 15.63
CA GLY A 89 -8.21 -10.95 15.90
C GLY A 89 -7.97 -11.77 14.62
N TYR A 90 -7.53 -11.09 13.55
CA TYR A 90 -7.24 -11.73 12.27
C TYR A 90 -5.81 -12.29 12.23
N HIS A 91 -5.56 -13.17 11.25
CA HIS A 91 -4.28 -13.87 11.09
C HIS A 91 -3.77 -13.71 9.65
N LEU A 92 -3.82 -12.49 9.13
CA LEU A 92 -3.25 -12.17 7.84
C LEU A 92 -1.72 -12.05 7.96
N VAL A 93 -1.00 -12.51 6.95
CA VAL A 93 0.47 -12.49 6.94
C VAL A 93 1.02 -11.78 5.71
N ASN A 94 2.19 -11.18 5.87
CA ASN A 94 2.95 -10.57 4.79
C ASN A 94 3.60 -11.67 3.93
N ALA A 95 3.20 -11.76 2.65
CA ALA A 95 3.80 -12.65 1.65
C ALA A 95 4.97 -12.00 0.89
N GLY A 96 5.10 -10.66 0.91
CA GLY A 96 6.21 -9.96 0.27
C GLY A 96 6.03 -8.44 0.25
N GLY A 97 7.10 -7.71 0.58
CA GLY A 97 7.15 -6.25 0.50
C GLY A 97 7.49 -5.79 -0.92
N ILE A 98 6.83 -4.74 -1.39
CA ILE A 98 6.93 -4.29 -2.79
C ILE A 98 7.44 -2.86 -2.90
N HIS A 99 6.84 -1.88 -2.20
CA HIS A 99 7.23 -0.48 -2.31
C HIS A 99 6.92 0.30 -1.03
N VAL A 100 7.45 1.52 -0.96
CA VAL A 100 7.04 2.53 0.01
C VAL A 100 6.45 3.73 -0.72
N GLU A 101 5.52 4.42 -0.06
CA GLU A 101 4.96 5.70 -0.49
C GLU A 101 5.31 6.74 0.56
N PRO A 102 6.13 7.76 0.24
CA PRO A 102 6.46 8.82 1.18
C PRO A 102 5.18 9.54 1.65
N PHE A 103 5.04 9.67 2.97
CA PHE A 103 3.95 10.39 3.59
C PHE A 103 4.29 11.87 3.66
N ALA A 104 3.34 12.76 3.44
CA ALA A 104 3.63 14.19 3.41
C ALA A 104 2.51 15.05 4.00
N LEU A 105 2.92 16.20 4.54
CA LEU A 105 2.05 17.31 4.92
C LEU A 105 1.85 18.24 3.74
N TYR A 106 0.62 18.46 3.34
CA TYR A 106 0.22 19.36 2.25
C TYR A 106 -0.56 20.55 2.76
N SER A 107 -0.55 21.65 2.00
CA SER A 107 -1.43 22.80 2.24
C SER A 107 -1.76 23.52 0.93
N LYS A 108 -2.99 24.07 0.87
CA LYS A 108 -3.40 25.01 -0.18
C LYS A 108 -3.35 26.47 0.29
N LYS A 109 -3.01 26.71 1.57
CA LYS A 109 -3.07 28.05 2.18
C LYS A 109 -1.70 28.63 2.51
N VAL A 110 -0.71 27.75 2.77
CA VAL A 110 0.66 28.15 3.11
C VAL A 110 1.67 27.38 2.27
N THR A 111 2.86 27.96 2.09
CA THR A 111 3.96 27.36 1.31
C THR A 111 5.18 26.98 2.18
N LYS A 112 5.14 27.33 3.47
CA LYS A 112 6.19 27.03 4.46
C LYS A 112 5.57 26.72 5.82
N LEU A 113 6.27 25.90 6.61
CA LEU A 113 5.82 25.46 7.94
C LEU A 113 5.66 26.62 8.95
N ASP A 114 6.51 27.63 8.86
CA ASP A 114 6.48 28.80 9.76
C ASP A 114 5.25 29.69 9.56
N GLN A 115 4.63 29.63 8.39
CA GLN A 115 3.41 30.38 8.03
C GLN A 115 2.14 29.84 8.68
N PHE A 116 2.15 28.62 9.24
CA PHE A 116 1.00 28.16 10.02
C PHE A 116 0.73 29.11 11.20
N LYS A 117 -0.48 29.62 11.26
CA LYS A 117 -0.94 30.52 12.34
C LYS A 117 -1.22 29.74 13.62
N ASN A 118 -1.30 30.49 14.74
CA ASN A 118 -1.83 29.92 15.99
C ASN A 118 -3.24 29.36 15.76
N LYS A 119 -3.49 28.15 16.29
CA LYS A 119 -4.75 27.42 16.17
C LYS A 119 -5.05 26.97 14.72
N ALA A 120 -4.02 26.87 13.84
CA ALA A 120 -4.18 26.23 12.55
C ALA A 120 -4.80 24.84 12.68
N VAL A 121 -5.65 24.48 11.73
CA VAL A 121 -6.30 23.16 11.68
C VAL A 121 -5.55 22.28 10.71
N ILE A 122 -5.02 21.14 11.19
CA ILE A 122 -4.37 20.13 10.37
C ILE A 122 -5.20 18.85 10.42
N ALA A 123 -5.63 18.39 9.25
CA ALA A 123 -6.31 17.10 9.10
C ALA A 123 -5.29 15.95 9.03
N ILE A 124 -5.59 14.86 9.72
CA ILE A 124 -4.77 13.65 9.78
C ILE A 124 -5.66 12.42 9.61
N PRO A 125 -5.11 11.25 9.16
CA PRO A 125 -5.85 10.01 9.16
C PRO A 125 -6.39 9.65 10.55
N ASN A 126 -7.47 8.89 10.61
CA ASN A 126 -8.11 8.47 11.86
C ASN A 126 -7.89 6.99 12.21
N ASP A 127 -7.14 6.24 11.38
CA ASP A 127 -6.73 4.89 11.74
C ASP A 127 -5.46 4.93 12.60
N PRO A 128 -5.30 4.00 13.59
CA PRO A 128 -4.28 4.14 14.63
C PRO A 128 -2.86 4.30 14.09
N THR A 129 -2.50 3.60 13.01
CA THR A 129 -1.12 3.62 12.53
C THR A 129 -0.80 4.79 11.60
N ASN A 130 -1.75 5.23 10.76
CA ASN A 130 -1.54 6.43 9.94
C ASN A 130 -1.74 7.71 10.75
N GLU A 131 -2.60 7.72 11.76
CA GLU A 131 -2.69 8.82 12.74
C GLU A 131 -1.35 9.00 13.46
N GLY A 132 -0.82 7.93 14.05
CA GLY A 132 0.48 7.95 14.74
C GLY A 132 1.62 8.37 13.81
N ARG A 133 1.65 7.83 12.57
CA ARG A 133 2.60 8.22 11.53
C ARG A 133 2.51 9.72 11.19
N ALA A 134 1.29 10.27 11.10
CA ALA A 134 1.08 11.69 10.84
C ALA A 134 1.60 12.56 11.99
N LEU A 135 1.37 12.15 13.24
CA LEU A 135 1.87 12.87 14.39
C LEU A 135 3.39 12.81 14.51
N LEU A 136 4.01 11.66 14.20
CA LEU A 136 5.46 11.52 14.10
C LEU A 136 6.03 12.45 13.00
N LEU A 137 5.43 12.48 11.82
CA LEU A 137 5.81 13.39 10.75
C LEU A 137 5.75 14.86 11.17
N LEU A 138 4.71 15.27 11.87
CA LEU A 138 4.53 16.63 12.36
C LEU A 138 5.50 16.98 13.49
N ALA A 139 5.93 15.99 14.26
CA ALA A 139 6.98 16.14 15.27
C ALA A 139 8.35 16.32 14.62
N ASP A 140 8.68 15.52 13.59
CA ASP A 140 9.89 15.65 12.80
C ASP A 140 9.95 17.01 12.06
N ALA A 141 8.79 17.52 11.62
CA ALA A 141 8.65 18.85 11.05
C ALA A 141 8.81 19.99 12.08
N GLY A 142 8.94 19.68 13.37
CA GLY A 142 9.09 20.67 14.44
C GLY A 142 7.82 21.44 14.79
N LEU A 143 6.65 20.99 14.30
CA LEU A 143 5.37 21.64 14.58
C LEU A 143 4.80 21.30 15.96
N ILE A 144 5.10 20.08 16.44
CA ILE A 144 4.71 19.57 17.76
C ILE A 144 5.89 18.80 18.37
N THR A 145 5.76 18.42 19.65
CA THR A 145 6.64 17.44 20.28
C THR A 145 5.76 16.35 20.89
N LEU A 146 6.07 15.10 20.66
CA LEU A 146 5.39 13.97 21.29
C LEU A 146 6.05 13.60 22.62
N LYS A 147 5.35 12.86 23.48
CA LYS A 147 5.90 12.23 24.67
C LYS A 147 6.98 11.22 24.28
N ALA A 148 7.93 10.97 25.17
CA ALA A 148 9.08 10.10 24.87
C ALA A 148 8.70 8.63 24.59
N ASP A 149 7.57 8.19 25.13
CA ASP A 149 7.00 6.84 24.97
C ASP A 149 5.95 6.74 23.86
N ALA A 150 5.68 7.84 23.15
CA ALA A 150 4.76 7.86 22.01
C ALA A 150 5.32 7.00 20.87
N GLY A 151 4.60 5.94 20.53
CA GLY A 151 4.98 4.99 19.48
C GLY A 151 4.27 5.27 18.15
N ILE A 152 4.31 4.26 17.28
CA ILE A 152 3.68 4.31 15.94
C ILE A 152 2.15 4.39 15.96
N THR A 153 1.52 4.28 17.11
CA THR A 153 0.08 4.43 17.34
C THR A 153 -0.23 5.64 18.23
N ALA A 154 0.66 6.65 18.21
CA ALA A 154 0.45 7.90 18.94
C ALA A 154 -0.86 8.59 18.53
N THR A 155 -1.50 9.21 19.50
CA THR A 155 -2.74 10.00 19.34
C THR A 155 -2.48 11.47 19.70
N PRO A 156 -3.37 12.41 19.44
CA PRO A 156 -3.23 13.80 19.90
C PRO A 156 -3.07 13.95 21.41
N LEU A 157 -3.47 12.95 22.22
CA LEU A 157 -3.24 12.90 23.67
C LEU A 157 -1.78 12.70 24.05
N ASP A 158 -0.95 12.24 23.11
CA ASP A 158 0.48 12.01 23.31
C ASP A 158 1.34 13.22 22.94
N ILE A 159 0.72 14.34 22.59
CA ILE A 159 1.42 15.59 22.31
C ILE A 159 1.88 16.22 23.62
N ALA A 160 3.21 16.31 23.82
CA ALA A 160 3.83 16.95 24.96
C ALA A 160 3.92 18.48 24.82
N LYS A 161 4.19 18.97 23.58
CA LYS A 161 4.26 20.40 23.27
C LYS A 161 3.58 20.70 21.94
N ASN A 162 2.77 21.76 21.93
CA ASN A 162 2.08 22.28 20.77
C ASN A 162 2.16 23.83 20.78
N PRO A 163 3.30 24.40 20.37
CA PRO A 163 3.54 25.86 20.51
C PRO A 163 2.53 26.71 19.78
N LYS A 164 2.09 26.27 18.59
CA LYS A 164 1.11 26.98 17.76
C LYS A 164 -0.35 26.61 18.09
N LYS A 165 -0.58 25.77 19.11
CA LYS A 165 -1.91 25.29 19.50
C LYS A 165 -2.68 24.71 18.31
N ILE A 166 -1.98 23.96 17.44
CA ILE A 166 -2.56 23.29 16.26
C ILE A 166 -3.73 22.43 16.71
N LYS A 167 -4.82 22.49 15.97
CA LYS A 167 -6.00 21.67 16.16
C LYS A 167 -5.95 20.52 15.15
N PHE A 168 -6.12 19.31 15.61
CA PHE A 168 -6.17 18.13 14.78
C PHE A 168 -7.61 17.82 14.39
N ARG A 169 -7.80 17.42 13.13
CA ARG A 169 -9.06 16.92 12.61
C ARG A 169 -8.80 15.52 12.06
N GLU A 170 -9.19 14.52 12.82
CA GLU A 170 -9.05 13.11 12.50
C GLU A 170 -10.13 12.74 11.48
N ILE A 171 -9.72 12.26 10.30
CA ILE A 171 -10.60 12.00 9.15
C ILE A 171 -10.16 10.70 8.50
N GLU A 172 -11.12 9.93 7.98
CA GLU A 172 -10.82 8.79 7.13
C GLU A 172 -9.84 9.17 6.00
N ALA A 173 -8.76 8.38 5.83
CA ALA A 173 -7.66 8.70 4.92
C ALA A 173 -8.11 9.00 3.49
N ALA A 174 -9.09 8.26 2.96
CA ALA A 174 -9.68 8.47 1.64
C ALA A 174 -10.34 9.84 1.45
N SER A 175 -10.73 10.50 2.54
CA SER A 175 -11.40 11.80 2.51
C SER A 175 -10.47 13.00 2.62
N LEU A 176 -9.21 12.78 3.05
CA LEU A 176 -8.24 13.86 3.30
C LEU A 176 -7.96 14.75 2.07
N PRO A 177 -7.79 14.25 0.85
CA PRO A 177 -7.56 15.11 -0.31
C PRO A 177 -8.71 16.09 -0.57
N ARG A 178 -9.95 15.66 -0.32
CA ARG A 178 -11.15 16.48 -0.55
C ARG A 178 -11.27 17.64 0.43
N VAL A 179 -10.82 17.45 1.67
CA VAL A 179 -10.90 18.49 2.72
C VAL A 179 -9.68 19.42 2.76
N LEU A 180 -8.65 19.18 1.92
CA LEU A 180 -7.41 19.95 1.93
C LEU A 180 -7.63 21.46 1.73
N GLY A 181 -8.67 21.86 0.99
CA GLY A 181 -9.03 23.27 0.80
C GLY A 181 -9.67 23.91 2.03
N ASP A 182 -10.31 23.13 2.90
CA ASP A 182 -11.08 23.62 4.05
C ASP A 182 -10.21 23.78 5.31
N VAL A 183 -9.12 23.02 5.41
CA VAL A 183 -8.17 23.04 6.53
C VAL A 183 -6.93 23.87 6.20
N ASP A 184 -6.06 24.09 7.19
CA ASP A 184 -4.80 24.81 6.96
C ASP A 184 -3.70 23.89 6.42
N GLY A 185 -3.79 22.60 6.71
CA GLY A 185 -2.94 21.55 6.16
C GLY A 185 -3.56 20.17 6.34
N ALA A 186 -3.08 19.18 5.60
CA ALA A 186 -3.48 17.79 5.77
C ALA A 186 -2.28 16.88 5.53
N VAL A 187 -2.16 15.83 6.35
CA VAL A 187 -1.18 14.75 6.13
C VAL A 187 -1.89 13.63 5.37
N ILE A 188 -1.43 13.33 4.15
CA ILE A 188 -2.18 12.48 3.20
C ILE A 188 -1.31 11.34 2.73
N ASN A 189 -1.86 10.11 2.76
CA ASN A 189 -1.23 8.90 2.24
C ASN A 189 -1.01 8.99 0.72
N GLY A 190 0.10 8.41 0.23
CA GLY A 190 0.53 8.49 -1.16
C GLY A 190 -0.54 8.05 -2.15
N ASN A 191 -1.16 6.87 -1.93
CA ASN A 191 -2.20 6.32 -2.79
C ASN A 191 -3.50 7.15 -2.87
N TYR A 192 -3.71 8.08 -1.96
CA TYR A 192 -4.81 9.07 -2.02
C TYR A 192 -4.33 10.44 -2.51
N ALA A 193 -3.06 10.79 -2.28
CA ALA A 193 -2.47 12.03 -2.79
C ALA A 193 -2.26 11.98 -4.30
N ILE A 194 -1.72 10.88 -4.83
CA ILE A 194 -1.41 10.71 -6.27
C ILE A 194 -2.64 10.94 -7.16
N PRO A 195 -3.79 10.25 -6.97
CA PRO A 195 -4.96 10.48 -7.82
C PRO A 195 -5.60 11.87 -7.62
N ALA A 196 -5.28 12.55 -6.51
CA ALA A 196 -5.66 13.94 -6.28
C ALA A 196 -4.71 14.96 -6.95
N GLY A 197 -3.71 14.49 -7.70
CA GLY A 197 -2.73 15.31 -8.39
C GLY A 197 -1.65 15.90 -7.49
N LEU A 198 -1.45 15.34 -6.29
CA LEU A 198 -0.44 15.79 -5.34
C LEU A 198 0.78 14.86 -5.38
N SER A 199 1.96 15.44 -5.40
CA SER A 199 3.24 14.75 -5.32
C SER A 199 3.95 15.11 -4.01
N ALA A 200 4.35 14.12 -3.21
CA ALA A 200 4.97 14.36 -1.93
C ALA A 200 6.20 15.27 -2.03
N ASN A 201 7.10 14.98 -2.96
CA ASN A 201 8.34 15.72 -3.12
C ASN A 201 8.20 17.06 -3.85
N LYS A 202 7.08 17.32 -4.55
CA LYS A 202 6.82 18.59 -5.24
C LYS A 202 5.93 19.54 -4.44
N ASP A 203 4.87 18.99 -3.85
CA ASP A 203 3.77 19.75 -3.26
C ASP A 203 3.76 19.65 -1.73
N GLY A 204 4.53 18.71 -1.16
CA GLY A 204 4.62 18.53 0.28
C GLY A 204 5.38 19.68 0.96
N LEU A 205 4.81 20.24 2.02
CA LEU A 205 5.50 21.18 2.90
C LEU A 205 6.58 20.47 3.75
N PHE A 206 6.34 19.24 4.07
CA PHE A 206 7.26 18.34 4.76
C PHE A 206 6.97 16.90 4.34
N VAL A 207 8.01 16.12 4.07
CA VAL A 207 7.93 14.76 3.54
C VAL A 207 8.68 13.82 4.48
N GLU A 208 8.11 12.65 4.70
CA GLU A 208 8.73 11.57 5.47
C GLU A 208 10.10 11.19 4.92
N GLY A 209 11.04 10.89 5.81
CA GLY A 209 12.39 10.47 5.43
C GLY A 209 12.42 9.11 4.71
N SER A 210 13.55 8.84 4.04
CA SER A 210 13.73 7.63 3.23
C SER A 210 13.79 6.32 4.02
N SER A 211 14.05 6.37 5.34
CA SER A 211 14.09 5.19 6.23
C SER A 211 12.70 4.89 6.80
N SER A 212 11.76 4.61 5.93
CA SER A 212 10.36 4.37 6.30
C SER A 212 10.11 2.87 6.59
N PRO A 213 9.54 2.50 7.76
CA PRO A 213 9.12 1.13 8.04
C PRO A 213 7.81 0.75 7.33
N TYR A 214 7.19 1.70 6.64
CA TYR A 214 5.84 1.58 6.07
C TYR A 214 5.89 0.97 4.66
N VAL A 215 6.53 -0.21 4.54
CA VAL A 215 6.59 -0.98 3.29
C VAL A 215 5.21 -1.55 2.97
N ASN A 216 4.70 -1.26 1.78
CA ASN A 216 3.47 -1.84 1.24
C ASN A 216 3.70 -3.29 0.82
N VAL A 217 2.79 -4.17 1.22
CA VAL A 217 2.95 -5.62 1.14
C VAL A 217 1.79 -6.31 0.42
N ILE A 218 2.07 -7.50 -0.10
CA ILE A 218 1.03 -8.49 -0.41
C ILE A 218 0.67 -9.19 0.90
N ALA A 219 -0.58 -9.05 1.34
CA ALA A 219 -1.09 -9.74 2.51
C ALA A 219 -2.05 -10.86 2.10
N VAL A 220 -1.95 -11.98 2.80
CA VAL A 220 -2.75 -13.20 2.57
C VAL A 220 -3.19 -13.78 3.92
N LYS A 221 -4.18 -14.65 3.92
CA LYS A 221 -4.52 -15.44 5.11
C LYS A 221 -3.37 -16.38 5.47
N ALA A 222 -3.05 -16.51 6.76
CA ALA A 222 -1.98 -17.37 7.25
C ALA A 222 -2.10 -18.81 6.69
N GLY A 223 -0.98 -19.35 6.24
CA GLY A 223 -0.89 -20.65 5.56
C GLY A 223 -1.04 -20.58 4.03
N ASN A 224 -1.44 -19.41 3.48
CA ASN A 224 -1.56 -19.22 2.04
C ASN A 224 -0.31 -18.60 1.39
N GLU A 225 0.61 -18.03 2.18
CA GLU A 225 1.82 -17.34 1.72
C GLU A 225 2.75 -18.23 0.86
N ASN A 226 2.65 -19.53 1.04
CA ASN A 226 3.46 -20.50 0.31
C ASN A 226 2.75 -21.14 -0.89
N LYS A 227 1.49 -20.78 -1.17
CA LYS A 227 0.78 -21.29 -2.36
C LYS A 227 1.52 -20.89 -3.64
N PRO A 228 1.64 -21.79 -4.63
CA PRO A 228 2.39 -21.52 -5.87
C PRO A 228 1.95 -20.24 -6.59
N ALA A 229 0.64 -19.96 -6.66
CA ALA A 229 0.12 -18.78 -7.33
C ALA A 229 0.45 -17.47 -6.55
N ILE A 230 0.50 -17.50 -5.22
CA ILE A 230 0.92 -16.36 -4.39
C ILE A 230 2.42 -16.10 -4.55
N LYS A 231 3.24 -17.15 -4.57
CA LYS A 231 4.68 -17.00 -4.87
C LYS A 231 4.90 -16.42 -6.26
N ALA A 232 4.19 -16.93 -7.27
CA ALA A 232 4.27 -16.41 -8.63
C ALA A 232 3.86 -14.92 -8.70
N LEU A 233 2.82 -14.50 -7.94
CA LEU A 233 2.39 -13.11 -7.81
C LEU A 233 3.53 -12.23 -7.23
N VAL A 234 4.10 -12.62 -6.10
CA VAL A 234 5.18 -11.85 -5.44
C VAL A 234 6.42 -11.77 -6.32
N GLU A 235 6.80 -12.87 -6.98
CA GLU A 235 7.92 -12.90 -7.93
C GLU A 235 7.68 -11.97 -9.13
N ALA A 236 6.47 -11.99 -9.71
CA ALA A 236 6.13 -11.12 -10.83
C ALA A 236 6.17 -9.64 -10.46
N LEU A 237 5.78 -9.30 -9.22
CA LEU A 237 5.85 -7.94 -8.67
C LEU A 237 7.28 -7.45 -8.39
N LYS A 238 8.24 -8.36 -8.18
CA LYS A 238 9.64 -8.02 -7.87
C LYS A 238 10.57 -8.10 -9.09
N THR A 239 10.05 -7.82 -10.28
CA THR A 239 10.82 -7.86 -11.51
C THR A 239 11.40 -6.48 -11.88
N GLN A 240 12.46 -6.48 -12.70
CA GLN A 240 13.01 -5.24 -13.26
C GLN A 240 11.96 -4.46 -14.05
N LYS A 241 11.05 -5.14 -14.76
CA LYS A 241 9.91 -4.53 -15.48
C LYS A 241 9.05 -3.66 -14.56
N VAL A 242 8.72 -4.17 -13.37
CA VAL A 242 7.92 -3.43 -12.37
C VAL A 242 8.71 -2.26 -11.80
N LYS A 243 10.00 -2.46 -11.51
CA LYS A 243 10.89 -1.40 -11.03
C LYS A 243 11.01 -0.25 -12.03
N ASP A 244 11.21 -0.57 -13.30
CA ASP A 244 11.31 0.42 -14.39
C ASP A 244 9.98 1.15 -14.59
N TYR A 245 8.85 0.44 -14.51
CA TYR A 245 7.52 1.04 -14.57
C TYR A 245 7.31 2.05 -13.44
N ILE A 246 7.56 1.66 -12.18
CA ILE A 246 7.42 2.54 -11.01
C ILE A 246 8.28 3.79 -11.19
N THR A 247 9.55 3.63 -11.53
CA THR A 247 10.49 4.76 -11.70
C THR A 247 10.05 5.72 -12.80
N LYS A 248 9.52 5.18 -13.90
CA LYS A 248 9.04 6.00 -15.03
C LYS A 248 7.70 6.66 -14.73
N ARG A 249 6.78 5.96 -14.06
CA ARG A 249 5.41 6.43 -13.78
C ARG A 249 5.39 7.44 -12.63
N TYR A 250 6.29 7.29 -11.67
CA TYR A 250 6.40 8.10 -10.45
C TYR A 250 7.78 8.75 -10.32
N PRO A 251 8.15 9.65 -11.27
CA PRO A 251 9.53 10.14 -11.41
C PRO A 251 9.99 11.05 -10.26
N ASN A 252 9.06 11.55 -9.45
CA ASN A 252 9.40 12.38 -8.29
C ASN A 252 9.49 11.55 -6.99
N GLY A 253 9.48 10.20 -7.08
CA GLY A 253 9.59 9.33 -5.92
C GLY A 253 8.30 9.22 -5.09
N GLU A 254 7.13 9.42 -5.71
CA GLU A 254 5.83 9.20 -5.07
C GLU A 254 5.64 7.72 -4.67
N VAL A 255 6.30 6.83 -5.40
CA VAL A 255 6.34 5.38 -5.16
C VAL A 255 7.78 4.91 -5.34
N VAL A 256 8.33 4.21 -4.35
CA VAL A 256 9.73 3.76 -4.33
C VAL A 256 9.78 2.24 -4.14
N PRO A 257 10.27 1.46 -5.12
CA PRO A 257 10.39 0.01 -4.98
C PRO A 257 11.44 -0.35 -3.92
N VAL A 258 11.19 -1.45 -3.16
CA VAL A 258 12.08 -1.92 -2.07
C VAL A 258 12.71 -3.29 -2.36
N PHE A 259 12.82 -3.70 -3.63
CA PHE A 259 13.40 -4.98 -4.04
C PHE A 259 14.48 -4.79 -5.12
#